data_4a71134e68c491a0dd7188eb212bfcf2
#
_entry.id   4a71134e68c491a0dd7188eb212bfcf2
#
_cell.length_a   1.000
_cell.length_b   1.000
_cell.length_c   1.000
_cell.angle_alpha   90.00
_cell.angle_beta   90.00
_cell.angle_gamma   90.00
#
_symmetry.space_group_name_H-M   'P 1'
#
loop_
_entity.id
_entity.type
_entity.pdbx_description
1 polymer ?
#
loop_
_entity_poly.entity_id
_entity_poly.type
_entity_poly.pdbx_seq_one_letter_code
_entity_poly.pdbx_strand_id
1 'polypeptide(L)'
;MRLRIAAIVLLLAAGCSGGGSSGSSGSRFVPQPGGSPPPTPPPRLVHKYIKHVVIVVQENRSFVNLFHGFKGARYAAYGYMHDGTKVTLRGTSLFGPDIFHGWHEALFDWDGGKMDGFDLNHLGVGGTAGRRAYVYVERKYIEPYWQMARRYTLADEMFPTMLGGSFTAHLDLIAGTTNLRGGLAEADNPLAEPWGCDAPSGTRTSIVDSNRNERVGGGPFSCFNQFATMANLFDAAGVSWAYYAPPVDGWDLGGKVWSEFDAIAGVRHGSDWSRDVISPPGRFLQDVAAGRLRGVSWVIPDAANSDHSGFSSDTGPSWVAGIINAVGQSAYWNSTAIVVLWDDWGGFFDSVPPPQLDFRGLGERVPCIIISPYARSGYVSHTRYEFGSVLKFAEEAFALPQLATVGVGSGYTDGRAFSISDAFDFKHGPRRFAPIVTKYSRAYFLAQRPSGQPPDDR
;
A
#
# COMPACT_ATOMS: atom_id res chain seq x y z
N MET A 1 28.77 31.65 -23.30
CA MET A 1 27.42 32.17 -23.43
C MET A 1 26.55 31.32 -22.45
N ARG A 2 26.33 31.81 -21.28
CA ARG A 2 25.66 31.06 -20.20
C ARG A 2 24.19 31.45 -20.20
N LEU A 3 23.30 30.51 -20.54
CA LEU A 3 21.84 30.71 -20.44
C LEU A 3 21.44 30.41 -19.01
N ARG A 4 20.92 31.40 -18.31
CA ARG A 4 20.25 31.24 -17.03
C ARG A 4 18.75 31.02 -17.32
N ILE A 5 18.22 29.87 -16.96
CA ILE A 5 16.76 29.63 -16.94
C ILE A 5 16.26 30.08 -15.56
N ALA A 6 15.43 31.11 -15.57
CA ALA A 6 14.74 31.57 -14.36
C ALA A 6 13.43 30.78 -14.21
N ALA A 7 13.24 30.13 -13.06
CA ALA A 7 11.99 29.55 -12.69
C ALA A 7 11.01 30.66 -12.30
N ILE A 8 9.86 30.70 -12.95
CA ILE A 8 8.76 31.60 -12.64
C ILE A 8 7.78 30.82 -11.75
N VAL A 9 7.74 31.21 -10.48
CA VAL A 9 6.68 30.75 -9.55
C VAL A 9 5.48 31.65 -9.78
N LEU A 10 4.39 31.11 -10.30
CA LEU A 10 3.11 31.83 -10.41
C LEU A 10 2.27 31.55 -9.16
N LEU A 11 2.19 32.51 -8.27
CA LEU A 11 1.17 32.58 -7.23
C LEU A 11 -0.15 33.05 -7.86
N LEU A 12 -1.13 32.18 -7.94
CA LEU A 12 -2.52 32.54 -8.24
C LEU A 12 -3.32 32.65 -6.96
N ALA A 13 -3.49 33.88 -6.47
CA ALA A 13 -4.49 34.20 -5.48
C ALA A 13 -5.84 34.43 -6.19
N ALA A 14 -6.75 33.50 -6.06
CA ALA A 14 -8.14 33.66 -6.49
C ALA A 14 -9.03 34.04 -5.28
N GLY A 15 -9.40 35.28 -5.19
CA GLY A 15 -10.46 35.75 -4.30
C GLY A 15 -11.82 35.42 -4.94
N CYS A 16 -12.67 34.71 -4.26
CA CYS A 16 -14.11 34.66 -4.57
C CYS A 16 -14.92 35.04 -3.35
N SER A 17 -15.51 36.22 -3.40
CA SER A 17 -16.65 36.63 -2.57
C SER A 17 -17.93 36.17 -3.28
N GLY A 18 -18.75 35.37 -2.59
CA GLY A 18 -20.09 35.03 -3.08
C GLY A 18 -20.84 34.22 -2.03
N GLY A 19 -21.63 34.85 -1.20
CA GLY A 19 -22.44 34.19 -0.19
C GLY A 19 -23.58 33.37 -0.81
N GLY A 20 -23.74 32.16 -0.33
CA GLY A 20 -24.89 31.32 -0.56
C GLY A 20 -24.95 30.30 0.55
N SER A 21 -25.70 30.55 1.61
CA SER A 21 -25.99 29.63 2.67
C SER A 21 -26.92 28.51 2.15
N SER A 22 -26.35 27.39 1.72
CA SER A 22 -27.09 26.14 1.63
C SER A 22 -26.69 25.29 2.83
N GLY A 23 -27.60 25.12 3.78
CA GLY A 23 -27.40 24.24 4.93
C GLY A 23 -27.18 22.81 4.47
N SER A 24 -25.94 22.34 4.52
CA SER A 24 -25.65 20.94 4.44
C SER A 24 -26.13 20.29 5.73
N SER A 25 -27.20 19.53 5.66
CA SER A 25 -27.52 18.54 6.69
C SER A 25 -26.36 17.53 6.72
N GLY A 26 -25.41 17.73 7.61
CA GLY A 26 -24.32 16.77 7.83
C GLY A 26 -24.94 15.42 8.19
N SER A 27 -24.96 14.49 7.25
CA SER A 27 -25.33 13.12 7.55
C SER A 27 -24.26 12.57 8.49
N ARG A 28 -24.66 12.29 9.73
CA ARG A 28 -23.77 11.58 10.67
C ARG A 28 -23.30 10.31 10.03
N PHE A 29 -21.96 10.17 9.91
CA PHE A 29 -21.34 8.91 9.52
C PHE A 29 -21.84 7.79 10.43
N VAL A 30 -22.39 6.74 9.85
CA VAL A 30 -22.84 5.53 10.57
C VAL A 30 -21.93 4.38 10.11
N PRO A 31 -21.06 3.84 10.99
CA PRO A 31 -20.21 2.71 10.64
C PRO A 31 -21.00 1.49 10.19
N GLN A 32 -20.53 0.81 9.16
CA GLN A 32 -21.11 -0.46 8.74
C GLN A 32 -20.70 -1.59 9.71
N PRO A 33 -21.61 -2.52 10.06
CA PRO A 33 -21.24 -3.65 10.91
C PRO A 33 -20.20 -4.54 10.23
N GLY A 34 -19.19 -4.95 10.98
CA GLY A 34 -18.20 -5.93 10.51
C GLY A 34 -18.86 -7.29 10.21
N GLY A 35 -18.38 -7.96 9.16
CA GLY A 35 -18.78 -9.34 8.84
C GLY A 35 -18.31 -10.34 9.91
N SER A 36 -18.82 -11.58 9.85
CA SER A 36 -18.29 -12.66 10.68
C SER A 36 -16.90 -13.09 10.21
N PRO A 37 -15.96 -13.42 11.14
CA PRO A 37 -14.64 -13.87 10.76
C PRO A 37 -14.70 -15.19 9.97
N PRO A 38 -13.83 -15.37 8.97
CA PRO A 38 -13.70 -16.64 8.27
C PRO A 38 -13.11 -17.71 9.19
N PRO A 39 -13.29 -19.00 8.89
CA PRO A 39 -12.59 -20.07 9.58
C PRO A 39 -11.08 -19.94 9.34
N THR A 40 -10.32 -19.61 10.38
CA THR A 40 -8.86 -19.48 10.32
C THR A 40 -8.18 -20.67 11.00
N PRO A 41 -6.95 -21.05 10.57
CA PRO A 41 -6.10 -21.94 11.35
C PRO A 41 -5.85 -21.33 12.74
N PRO A 42 -5.73 -22.14 13.79
CA PRO A 42 -5.33 -21.62 15.09
C PRO A 42 -3.99 -20.89 15.00
N PRO A 43 -3.80 -19.71 15.63
CA PRO A 43 -2.55 -18.93 15.59
C PRO A 43 -1.30 -19.76 15.92
N ARG A 44 -1.42 -20.75 16.82
CA ARG A 44 -0.33 -21.69 17.13
C ARG A 44 0.20 -22.45 15.93
N LEU A 45 -0.61 -22.68 14.87
CA LEU A 45 -0.14 -23.33 13.65
C LEU A 45 0.63 -22.34 12.80
N VAL A 46 0.18 -21.10 12.71
CA VAL A 46 0.92 -20.02 12.03
C VAL A 46 2.31 -19.90 12.67
N HIS A 47 2.36 -19.71 13.98
CA HIS A 47 3.61 -19.62 14.74
C HIS A 47 4.52 -20.85 14.58
N LYS A 48 3.93 -22.06 14.49
CA LYS A 48 4.70 -23.30 14.31
C LYS A 48 5.43 -23.34 12.98
N TYR A 49 4.76 -22.95 11.89
CA TYR A 49 5.25 -23.19 10.53
C TYR A 49 5.87 -21.95 9.88
N ILE A 50 5.43 -20.76 10.24
CA ILE A 50 5.95 -19.52 9.67
C ILE A 50 7.00 -18.91 10.62
N LYS A 51 8.18 -18.65 10.07
CA LYS A 51 9.34 -18.07 10.77
C LYS A 51 9.86 -16.82 10.06
N HIS A 52 9.36 -16.57 8.85
CA HIS A 52 9.68 -15.38 8.07
C HIS A 52 8.41 -14.85 7.43
N VAL A 53 8.17 -13.55 7.58
CA VAL A 53 7.09 -12.82 6.91
C VAL A 53 7.73 -11.73 6.04
N VAL A 54 7.45 -11.77 4.74
CA VAL A 54 7.95 -10.76 3.80
C VAL A 54 6.74 -10.00 3.24
N ILE A 55 6.72 -8.70 3.45
CA ILE A 55 5.67 -7.79 2.98
C ILE A 55 6.26 -7.00 1.82
N VAL A 56 5.81 -7.29 0.61
CA VAL A 56 6.25 -6.59 -0.61
C VAL A 56 5.16 -5.60 -0.97
N VAL A 57 5.49 -4.33 -0.90
CA VAL A 57 4.59 -3.24 -1.26
C VAL A 57 4.85 -2.87 -2.72
N GLN A 58 3.80 -2.57 -3.44
CA GLN A 58 3.80 -1.98 -4.77
C GLN A 58 2.89 -0.75 -4.76
N GLU A 59 2.94 0.05 -5.79
CA GLU A 59 2.31 1.36 -5.79
C GLU A 59 1.14 1.44 -6.77
N ASN A 60 0.06 1.98 -6.29
CA ASN A 60 -1.00 2.73 -6.93
C ASN A 60 -1.75 1.96 -8.02
N ARG A 61 -2.35 0.82 -7.65
CA ARG A 61 -3.22 0.05 -8.57
C ARG A 61 -4.44 -0.54 -7.88
N SER A 62 -5.62 -0.28 -8.43
CA SER A 62 -6.82 -0.96 -7.96
C SER A 62 -6.82 -2.45 -8.32
N PHE A 63 -7.64 -3.23 -7.60
CA PHE A 63 -7.77 -4.66 -7.90
C PHE A 63 -8.24 -4.91 -9.34
N VAL A 64 -9.26 -4.19 -9.78
CA VAL A 64 -9.79 -4.34 -11.16
C VAL A 64 -8.74 -3.93 -12.19
N ASN A 65 -7.91 -2.95 -11.91
CA ASN A 65 -6.86 -2.53 -12.83
C ASN A 65 -5.86 -3.65 -13.17
N LEU A 66 -5.50 -4.52 -12.20
CA LEU A 66 -4.54 -5.60 -12.44
C LEU A 66 -5.16 -6.99 -12.64
N PHE A 67 -6.34 -7.25 -12.07
CA PHE A 67 -6.94 -8.60 -12.09
C PHE A 67 -8.29 -8.67 -12.77
N HIS A 68 -8.60 -7.69 -13.64
CA HIS A 68 -9.79 -7.76 -14.50
C HIS A 68 -9.81 -9.06 -15.29
N GLY A 69 -10.92 -9.81 -15.18
CA GLY A 69 -11.07 -11.11 -15.86
C GLY A 69 -10.40 -12.29 -15.16
N PHE A 70 -9.85 -12.14 -13.96
CA PHE A 70 -9.31 -13.27 -13.23
C PHE A 70 -10.44 -14.22 -12.77
N LYS A 71 -10.32 -15.49 -13.13
CA LYS A 71 -11.37 -16.48 -12.85
C LYS A 71 -11.57 -16.67 -11.34
N GLY A 72 -12.80 -16.48 -10.90
CA GLY A 72 -13.21 -16.63 -9.50
C GLY A 72 -13.11 -15.34 -8.69
N ALA A 73 -12.46 -14.29 -9.18
CA ALA A 73 -12.41 -13.00 -8.51
C ALA A 73 -13.65 -12.15 -8.82
N ARG A 74 -13.98 -11.23 -7.92
CA ARG A 74 -15.06 -10.25 -8.08
C ARG A 74 -14.57 -9.03 -8.84
N TYR A 75 -15.14 -8.75 -9.99
CA TYR A 75 -14.87 -7.57 -10.80
C TYR A 75 -16.08 -7.22 -11.68
N ALA A 76 -16.12 -5.98 -12.18
CA ALA A 76 -17.06 -5.58 -13.21
C ALA A 76 -16.34 -5.31 -14.55
N ALA A 77 -16.99 -5.63 -15.66
CA ALA A 77 -16.45 -5.37 -17.00
C ALA A 77 -16.71 -3.92 -17.46
N TYR A 78 -17.47 -3.16 -16.69
CA TYR A 78 -17.81 -1.77 -16.95
C TYR A 78 -18.02 -1.03 -15.63
N GLY A 79 -17.88 0.29 -15.66
CA GLY A 79 -18.27 1.20 -14.61
C GLY A 79 -19.23 2.28 -15.13
N TYR A 80 -19.54 3.22 -14.26
CA TYR A 80 -20.27 4.43 -14.59
C TYR A 80 -19.44 5.65 -14.27
N MET A 81 -19.55 6.70 -15.04
CA MET A 81 -19.02 8.04 -14.72
C MET A 81 -20.07 8.79 -13.88
N HIS A 82 -19.64 9.89 -13.25
CA HIS A 82 -20.50 10.71 -12.38
C HIS A 82 -21.79 11.21 -13.03
N ASP A 83 -21.80 11.34 -14.37
CA ASP A 83 -22.96 11.77 -15.15
C ASP A 83 -23.90 10.60 -15.55
N GLY A 84 -23.62 9.38 -15.06
CA GLY A 84 -24.35 8.15 -15.41
C GLY A 84 -23.89 7.50 -16.72
N THR A 85 -22.89 8.03 -17.40
CA THR A 85 -22.36 7.43 -18.63
C THR A 85 -21.71 6.10 -18.34
N LYS A 86 -22.20 5.05 -18.98
CA LYS A 86 -21.60 3.70 -18.90
C LYS A 86 -20.29 3.63 -19.67
N VAL A 87 -19.25 3.12 -19.01
CA VAL A 87 -17.92 2.95 -19.59
C VAL A 87 -17.49 1.48 -19.51
N THR A 88 -17.27 0.84 -20.66
CA THR A 88 -16.65 -0.48 -20.71
C THR A 88 -15.14 -0.34 -20.52
N LEU A 89 -14.56 -1.12 -19.60
CA LEU A 89 -13.14 -1.09 -19.33
C LEU A 89 -12.31 -1.51 -20.57
N ARG A 90 -11.17 -0.87 -20.77
CA ARG A 90 -10.27 -1.12 -21.89
C ARG A 90 -8.91 -1.58 -21.42
N GLY A 91 -8.28 -2.46 -22.19
CA GLY A 91 -6.91 -2.91 -21.94
C GLY A 91 -5.89 -1.81 -22.21
N THR A 92 -4.88 -1.71 -21.34
CA THR A 92 -3.74 -0.79 -21.45
C THR A 92 -2.45 -1.49 -21.05
N SER A 93 -1.30 -0.79 -21.15
CA SER A 93 -0.04 -1.18 -20.52
C SER A 93 0.01 -0.69 -19.06
N LEU A 94 1.12 -0.97 -18.35
CA LEU A 94 1.42 -0.35 -17.05
C LEU A 94 1.67 1.16 -17.17
N PHE A 95 2.07 1.63 -18.34
CA PHE A 95 2.32 3.05 -18.57
C PHE A 95 1.01 3.82 -18.69
N GLY A 96 1.00 5.02 -18.16
CA GLY A 96 -0.13 5.93 -18.25
C GLY A 96 0.17 7.21 -17.48
N PRO A 97 -0.66 8.24 -17.64
CA PRO A 97 -0.56 9.41 -16.79
C PRO A 97 -0.88 9.02 -15.35
N ASP A 98 -0.25 9.69 -14.42
CA ASP A 98 -0.63 9.65 -13.04
C ASP A 98 -2.04 10.25 -12.86
N ILE A 99 -2.86 9.62 -12.04
CA ILE A 99 -4.20 10.09 -11.67
C ILE A 99 -4.14 10.43 -10.18
N PHE A 100 -4.57 11.62 -9.80
CA PHE A 100 -4.60 12.01 -8.39
C PHE A 100 -5.48 11.05 -7.58
N HIS A 101 -5.02 10.70 -6.40
CA HIS A 101 -5.58 9.64 -5.57
C HIS A 101 -5.45 9.93 -4.06
N GLY A 102 -5.59 11.19 -3.68
CA GLY A 102 -5.63 11.61 -2.29
C GLY A 102 -7.01 11.37 -1.62
N TRP A 103 -7.19 11.95 -0.45
CA TRP A 103 -8.42 11.87 0.35
C TRP A 103 -9.67 12.36 -0.41
N HIS A 104 -9.54 13.47 -1.13
CA HIS A 104 -10.66 14.04 -1.89
C HIS A 104 -11.07 13.15 -3.04
N GLU A 105 -10.10 12.64 -3.79
CA GLU A 105 -10.32 11.75 -4.91
C GLU A 105 -10.98 10.46 -4.44
N ALA A 106 -10.53 9.89 -3.33
CA ALA A 106 -11.15 8.70 -2.74
C ALA A 106 -12.63 8.93 -2.37
N LEU A 107 -12.97 10.12 -1.86
CA LEU A 107 -14.36 10.48 -1.57
C LEU A 107 -15.21 10.63 -2.83
N PHE A 108 -14.65 11.22 -3.92
CA PHE A 108 -15.33 11.33 -5.20
C PHE A 108 -15.56 9.94 -5.81
N ASP A 109 -14.53 9.11 -5.82
CA ASP A 109 -14.56 7.76 -6.38
C ASP A 109 -15.61 6.90 -5.69
N TRP A 110 -15.64 6.96 -4.36
CA TRP A 110 -16.61 6.24 -3.54
C TRP A 110 -18.05 6.73 -3.74
N ASP A 111 -18.30 8.03 -3.87
CA ASP A 111 -19.60 8.71 -3.97
C ASP A 111 -20.74 7.99 -3.21
N GLY A 112 -20.56 7.82 -1.89
CA GLY A 112 -21.54 7.14 -1.05
C GLY A 112 -21.75 5.66 -1.38
N GLY A 113 -20.82 5.03 -2.07
CA GLY A 113 -20.84 3.62 -2.47
C GLY A 113 -21.29 3.38 -3.91
N LYS A 114 -21.50 4.42 -4.71
CA LYS A 114 -21.87 4.26 -6.13
C LYS A 114 -20.68 3.87 -7.00
N MET A 115 -19.45 4.23 -6.60
CA MET A 115 -18.21 3.95 -7.33
C MET A 115 -18.23 4.55 -8.75
N ASP A 116 -18.59 5.80 -8.88
CA ASP A 116 -18.82 6.46 -10.19
C ASP A 116 -18.12 7.81 -10.36
N GLY A 117 -17.27 8.24 -9.39
CA GLY A 117 -16.56 9.52 -9.45
C GLY A 117 -15.16 9.50 -10.06
N PHE A 118 -14.61 8.36 -10.45
CA PHE A 118 -13.22 8.21 -10.93
C PHE A 118 -12.86 9.08 -12.13
N ASP A 119 -13.82 9.48 -12.93
CA ASP A 119 -13.61 10.37 -14.08
C ASP A 119 -13.36 11.84 -13.67
N LEU A 120 -13.68 12.21 -12.44
CA LEU A 120 -13.49 13.57 -11.90
C LEU A 120 -12.05 13.82 -11.44
N ASN A 121 -11.30 12.77 -11.11
CA ASN A 121 -9.93 12.89 -10.61
C ASN A 121 -9.04 13.64 -11.60
N HIS A 122 -8.12 14.44 -11.09
CA HIS A 122 -7.18 15.17 -11.93
C HIS A 122 -6.05 14.26 -12.42
N LEU A 123 -5.42 14.66 -13.51
CA LEU A 123 -4.21 14.03 -14.03
C LEU A 123 -2.98 14.85 -13.66
N GLY A 124 -1.86 14.23 -13.34
CA GLY A 124 -0.58 14.89 -13.11
C GLY A 124 -0.13 15.77 -14.29
N VAL A 125 -0.56 15.42 -15.52
CA VAL A 125 -0.32 16.21 -16.75
C VAL A 125 -1.37 17.30 -17.02
N GLY A 126 -2.33 17.48 -16.11
CA GLY A 126 -3.43 18.44 -16.21
C GLY A 126 -4.68 17.89 -16.90
N GLY A 127 -5.84 18.46 -16.53
CA GLY A 127 -7.16 17.97 -16.93
C GLY A 127 -7.68 16.85 -16.05
N THR A 128 -8.81 16.24 -16.40
CA THR A 128 -9.43 15.14 -15.63
C THR A 128 -9.15 13.79 -16.26
N ALA A 129 -9.22 12.75 -15.42
CA ALA A 129 -8.99 11.36 -15.84
C ALA A 129 -10.00 10.90 -16.90
N GLY A 130 -11.26 11.24 -16.72
CA GLY A 130 -12.31 10.81 -17.62
C GLY A 130 -12.29 9.29 -17.81
N ARG A 131 -12.34 8.83 -19.06
CA ARG A 131 -12.28 7.38 -19.36
C ARG A 131 -10.93 6.72 -19.09
N ARG A 132 -9.87 7.47 -18.76
CA ARG A 132 -8.54 6.91 -18.45
C ARG A 132 -8.48 6.21 -17.11
N ALA A 133 -9.36 6.56 -16.17
CA ALA A 133 -9.52 5.83 -14.93
C ALA A 133 -10.12 4.43 -15.13
N TYR A 134 -10.93 4.22 -16.19
CA TYR A 134 -11.66 2.98 -16.46
C TYR A 134 -10.88 2.04 -17.38
N VAL A 135 -9.70 1.64 -16.93
CA VAL A 135 -8.79 0.76 -17.69
C VAL A 135 -8.32 -0.42 -16.85
N TYR A 136 -7.88 -1.48 -17.51
CA TYR A 136 -7.16 -2.58 -16.88
C TYR A 136 -5.84 -2.85 -17.62
N VAL A 137 -4.83 -3.27 -16.90
CA VAL A 137 -3.54 -3.65 -17.49
C VAL A 137 -3.68 -5.01 -18.16
N GLU A 138 -3.34 -5.09 -19.46
CA GLU A 138 -3.39 -6.35 -20.17
C GLU A 138 -2.42 -7.35 -19.56
N ARG A 139 -2.90 -8.57 -19.34
CA ARG A 139 -2.15 -9.65 -18.70
C ARG A 139 -0.72 -9.85 -19.23
N LYS A 140 -0.48 -9.62 -20.53
CA LYS A 140 0.86 -9.78 -21.12
C LYS A 140 1.94 -8.91 -20.47
N TYR A 141 1.55 -7.77 -19.88
CA TYR A 141 2.47 -6.85 -19.18
C TYR A 141 2.70 -7.24 -17.72
N ILE A 142 1.75 -7.97 -17.11
CA ILE A 142 1.74 -8.33 -15.69
C ILE A 142 1.64 -9.85 -15.47
N GLU A 143 2.07 -10.65 -16.43
CA GLU A 143 1.99 -12.13 -16.36
C GLU A 143 2.62 -12.72 -15.08
N PRO A 144 3.73 -12.18 -14.52
CA PRO A 144 4.25 -12.67 -13.25
C PRO A 144 3.22 -12.63 -12.11
N TYR A 145 2.45 -11.56 -11.96
CA TYR A 145 1.39 -11.46 -10.93
C TYR A 145 0.30 -12.51 -11.14
N TRP A 146 -0.12 -12.70 -12.40
CA TRP A 146 -1.12 -13.72 -12.73
C TRP A 146 -0.60 -15.14 -12.49
N GLN A 147 0.71 -15.40 -12.69
CA GLN A 147 1.30 -16.70 -12.34
C GLN A 147 1.26 -16.92 -10.82
N MET A 148 1.60 -15.91 -10.02
CA MET A 148 1.54 -15.97 -8.56
C MET A 148 0.11 -16.26 -8.09
N ALA A 149 -0.86 -15.46 -8.55
CA ALA A 149 -2.27 -15.60 -8.20
C ALA A 149 -2.85 -16.98 -8.55
N ARG A 150 -2.47 -17.55 -9.71
CA ARG A 150 -2.90 -18.90 -10.10
C ARG A 150 -2.26 -20.03 -9.30
N ARG A 151 -1.08 -19.81 -8.74
CA ARG A 151 -0.33 -20.85 -7.99
C ARG A 151 -0.54 -20.79 -6.49
N TYR A 152 -0.93 -19.64 -5.98
CA TYR A 152 -1.09 -19.35 -4.56
C TYR A 152 -2.48 -18.76 -4.27
N THR A 153 -2.62 -17.94 -3.26
CA THR A 153 -3.91 -17.30 -2.94
C THR A 153 -3.94 -15.87 -3.46
N LEU A 154 -4.99 -15.52 -4.19
CA LEU A 154 -5.35 -14.15 -4.51
C LEU A 154 -6.45 -13.69 -3.56
N ALA A 155 -6.26 -12.59 -2.85
CA ALA A 155 -7.32 -11.95 -2.10
C ALA A 155 -7.97 -10.88 -2.99
N ASP A 156 -9.27 -10.97 -3.17
CA ASP A 156 -10.04 -10.03 -4.00
C ASP A 156 -10.88 -9.04 -3.17
N GLU A 157 -10.65 -9.02 -1.86
CA GLU A 157 -11.20 -8.03 -0.92
C GLU A 157 -10.13 -7.56 0.07
N MET A 158 -9.00 -7.06 -0.44
CA MET A 158 -8.01 -6.31 0.33
C MET A 158 -8.26 -4.82 0.13
N PHE A 159 -8.29 -4.09 1.23
CA PHE A 159 -8.52 -2.65 1.26
C PHE A 159 -7.42 -1.95 2.06
N PRO A 160 -6.88 -0.82 1.61
CA PRO A 160 -6.12 0.08 2.48
C PRO A 160 -6.92 0.42 3.73
N THR A 161 -6.25 0.64 4.84
CA THR A 161 -6.91 0.82 6.14
C THR A 161 -7.74 2.11 6.22
N MET A 162 -7.50 3.06 5.33
CA MET A 162 -8.31 4.26 5.20
C MET A 162 -8.41 4.74 3.74
N LEU A 163 -9.40 5.61 3.47
CA LEU A 163 -9.43 6.42 2.26
C LEU A 163 -8.18 7.33 2.24
N GLY A 164 -7.51 7.46 1.11
CA GLY A 164 -6.34 8.33 0.98
C GLY A 164 -5.19 7.70 0.22
N GLY A 165 -4.11 8.47 0.10
CA GLY A 165 -2.93 8.12 -0.69
C GLY A 165 -1.83 7.41 0.10
N SER A 166 -0.65 7.37 -0.53
CA SER A 166 0.46 6.50 -0.16
C SER A 166 1.01 6.72 1.24
N PHE A 167 1.15 7.97 1.72
CA PHE A 167 1.70 8.22 3.05
C PHE A 167 0.90 7.53 4.16
N THR A 168 -0.41 7.68 4.15
CA THR A 168 -1.28 7.05 5.15
C THR A 168 -1.33 5.53 4.98
N ALA A 169 -1.26 5.03 3.77
CA ALA A 169 -1.22 3.60 3.47
C ALA A 169 0.06 2.94 3.98
N HIS A 170 1.22 3.55 3.72
CA HIS A 170 2.50 3.07 4.24
C HIS A 170 2.58 3.15 5.77
N LEU A 171 2.04 4.22 6.38
CA LEU A 171 1.96 4.35 7.83
C LEU A 171 1.11 3.22 8.45
N ASP A 172 -0.02 2.89 7.84
CA ASP A 172 -0.87 1.78 8.29
C ASP A 172 -0.17 0.42 8.16
N LEU A 173 0.72 0.22 7.17
CA LEU A 173 1.49 -1.02 7.01
C LEU A 173 2.60 -1.21 8.06
N ILE A 174 2.95 -0.19 8.83
CA ILE A 174 3.92 -0.30 9.92
C ILE A 174 3.32 -0.05 11.31
N ALA A 175 2.27 0.78 11.41
CA ALA A 175 1.66 1.18 12.68
C ALA A 175 0.21 0.71 12.86
N GLY A 176 -0.48 0.34 11.78
CA GLY A 176 -1.88 -0.10 11.83
C GLY A 176 -2.87 1.01 12.22
N THR A 177 -2.45 2.25 12.22
CA THR A 177 -3.28 3.41 12.56
C THR A 177 -2.70 4.70 12.03
N THR A 178 -3.56 5.60 11.59
CA THR A 178 -3.26 6.99 11.27
C THR A 178 -3.91 7.96 12.27
N ASN A 179 -4.57 7.43 13.31
CA ASN A 179 -5.31 8.26 14.26
C ASN A 179 -4.37 9.10 15.11
N LEU A 180 -4.68 10.39 15.15
CA LEU A 180 -4.12 11.36 16.07
C LEU A 180 -5.01 11.50 17.33
N ARG A 181 -4.61 12.38 18.25
CA ARG A 181 -5.44 12.72 19.40
C ARG A 181 -6.63 13.57 18.97
N GLY A 182 -7.71 13.52 19.77
CA GLY A 182 -8.85 14.42 19.62
C GLY A 182 -9.80 14.08 18.46
N GLY A 183 -9.83 12.82 18.00
CA GLY A 183 -10.74 12.40 16.92
C GLY A 183 -10.28 12.87 15.55
N LEU A 184 -8.98 13.05 15.37
CA LEU A 184 -8.33 13.41 14.11
C LEU A 184 -7.55 12.20 13.59
N ALA A 185 -7.32 12.14 12.28
CA ALA A 185 -6.41 11.21 11.64
C ALA A 185 -5.59 11.93 10.57
N GLU A 186 -4.40 11.44 10.30
CA GLU A 186 -3.67 11.79 9.08
C GLU A 186 -4.53 11.38 7.88
N ALA A 187 -4.58 12.23 6.85
CA ALA A 187 -5.52 12.05 5.74
C ALA A 187 -4.84 11.94 4.39
N ASP A 188 -3.67 12.51 4.25
CA ASP A 188 -3.01 12.63 2.95
C ASP A 188 -1.51 12.83 3.13
N ASN A 189 -0.82 13.02 2.02
CA ASN A 189 0.62 13.18 1.97
C ASN A 189 1.08 14.47 2.71
N PRO A 190 2.28 14.48 3.34
CA PRO A 190 2.91 15.70 3.82
C PRO A 190 3.13 16.71 2.69
N LEU A 191 3.02 18.02 3.00
CA LEU A 191 3.06 19.10 2.00
C LEU A 191 4.45 19.34 1.38
N ALA A 192 5.47 18.63 1.79
CA ALA A 192 6.82 18.71 1.22
C ALA A 192 7.60 17.43 1.43
N GLU A 193 8.55 17.18 0.53
CA GLU A 193 9.47 16.03 0.55
C GLU A 193 10.83 16.41 1.18
N PRO A 194 11.52 15.41 1.80
CA PRO A 194 11.03 14.06 2.06
C PRO A 194 9.86 14.05 3.05
N TRP A 195 9.04 13.00 2.99
CA TRP A 195 7.98 12.78 3.98
C TRP A 195 8.61 12.19 5.25
N GLY A 196 8.36 12.79 6.39
CA GLY A 196 8.89 12.26 7.63
C GLY A 196 9.74 13.25 8.42
N CYS A 197 10.65 12.75 9.24
CA CYS A 197 11.50 13.54 10.12
C CYS A 197 12.53 14.39 9.35
N ASP A 198 12.92 13.96 8.18
CA ASP A 198 13.85 14.67 7.28
C ASP A 198 13.15 15.75 6.44
N ALA A 199 11.85 15.94 6.60
CA ALA A 199 11.08 16.97 5.93
C ALA A 199 11.62 18.39 6.20
N PRO A 200 11.51 19.32 5.27
CA PRO A 200 11.83 20.72 5.51
C PRO A 200 11.11 21.29 6.74
N SER A 201 11.81 22.12 7.52
CA SER A 201 11.22 22.75 8.71
C SER A 201 9.90 23.47 8.38
N GLY A 202 8.86 23.19 9.15
CA GLY A 202 7.54 23.77 8.94
C GLY A 202 6.62 22.96 8.01
N THR A 203 7.08 21.84 7.44
CA THR A 203 6.23 20.90 6.71
C THR A 203 5.07 20.45 7.61
N ARG A 204 3.88 20.35 7.04
CA ARG A 204 2.67 19.92 7.72
C ARG A 204 2.07 18.75 6.98
N THR A 205 1.41 17.87 7.73
CA THR A 205 0.51 16.86 7.17
C THR A 205 -0.89 17.41 7.01
N SER A 206 -1.72 16.73 6.23
CA SER A 206 -3.16 16.97 6.16
C SER A 206 -3.88 16.06 7.15
N ILE A 207 -5.01 16.51 7.68
CA ILE A 207 -5.78 15.75 8.66
C ILE A 207 -7.27 15.77 8.34
N VAL A 208 -7.95 14.73 8.81
CA VAL A 208 -9.40 14.62 8.74
C VAL A 208 -9.99 14.50 10.15
N ASP A 209 -11.14 15.12 10.38
CA ASP A 209 -11.89 14.97 11.62
C ASP A 209 -12.94 13.86 11.55
N SER A 210 -13.60 13.57 12.67
CA SER A 210 -14.64 12.55 12.79
C SER A 210 -15.89 12.80 11.93
N ASN A 211 -16.04 13.99 11.35
CA ASN A 211 -17.08 14.32 10.39
C ASN A 211 -16.59 14.27 8.93
N ARG A 212 -15.35 13.80 8.72
CA ARG A 212 -14.68 13.73 7.41
C ARG A 212 -14.38 15.09 6.78
N ASN A 213 -14.27 16.14 7.59
CA ASN A 213 -13.78 17.43 7.11
C ASN A 213 -12.27 17.39 7.07
N GLU A 214 -11.70 17.51 5.88
CA GLU A 214 -10.26 17.60 5.71
C GLU A 214 -9.77 19.03 6.02
N ARG A 215 -8.54 19.10 6.51
CA ARG A 215 -7.76 20.31 6.67
C ARG A 215 -6.37 20.10 6.09
N VAL A 216 -6.19 20.52 4.85
CA VAL A 216 -4.90 20.46 4.15
C VAL A 216 -3.87 21.29 4.92
N GLY A 217 -2.73 20.69 5.27
CA GLY A 217 -1.70 21.34 6.08
C GLY A 217 -2.13 21.69 7.51
N GLY A 218 -3.26 21.18 7.97
CA GLY A 218 -3.77 21.41 9.33
C GLY A 218 -3.22 20.47 10.39
N GLY A 219 -2.40 19.52 9.99
CA GLY A 219 -1.81 18.49 10.84
C GLY A 219 -0.50 18.86 11.50
N PRO A 220 0.15 17.94 12.19
CA PRO A 220 1.45 18.13 12.81
C PRO A 220 2.58 18.17 11.77
N PHE A 221 3.80 18.32 12.22
CA PHE A 221 5.01 17.97 11.47
C PHE A 221 5.07 16.45 11.31
N SER A 222 5.49 15.97 10.14
CA SER A 222 5.46 14.56 9.74
C SER A 222 6.47 13.64 10.44
N CYS A 223 6.84 13.95 11.68
CA CYS A 223 7.77 13.15 12.49
C CYS A 223 7.08 12.78 13.81
N PHE A 224 6.59 11.56 13.90
CA PHE A 224 5.65 11.14 14.93
C PHE A 224 6.33 10.41 16.08
N ASN A 225 5.91 10.73 17.32
CA ASN A 225 6.29 10.04 18.54
C ASN A 225 5.16 9.21 19.16
N GLN A 226 3.93 9.37 18.67
CA GLN A 226 2.74 8.79 19.29
C GLN A 226 2.36 7.41 18.76
N PHE A 227 2.85 7.04 17.59
CA PHE A 227 2.51 5.73 17.01
C PHE A 227 3.40 4.63 17.59
N ALA A 228 2.78 3.60 18.16
CA ALA A 228 3.45 2.33 18.31
C ALA A 228 3.47 1.63 16.96
N THR A 229 4.57 1.01 16.61
CA THR A 229 4.76 0.32 15.34
C THR A 229 5.07 -1.15 15.56
N MET A 230 4.99 -1.95 14.51
CA MET A 230 5.42 -3.34 14.54
C MET A 230 6.91 -3.47 14.93
N ALA A 231 7.77 -2.49 14.59
CA ALA A 231 9.17 -2.48 15.02
C ALA A 231 9.28 -2.56 16.55
N ASN A 232 8.47 -1.78 17.28
CA ASN A 232 8.46 -1.83 18.75
C ASN A 232 8.10 -3.21 19.30
N LEU A 233 7.13 -3.90 18.66
CA LEU A 233 6.77 -5.27 19.08
C LEU A 233 7.89 -6.27 18.78
N PHE A 234 8.51 -6.15 17.62
CA PHE A 234 9.60 -7.05 17.21
C PHE A 234 10.83 -6.87 18.12
N ASP A 235 11.24 -5.65 18.38
CA ASP A 235 12.36 -5.37 19.28
C ASP A 235 12.10 -5.89 20.70
N ALA A 236 10.92 -5.64 21.24
CA ALA A 236 10.55 -6.13 22.58
C ALA A 236 10.56 -7.65 22.68
N ALA A 237 10.30 -8.36 21.58
CA ALA A 237 10.28 -9.82 21.51
C ALA A 237 11.56 -10.44 20.97
N GLY A 238 12.56 -9.63 20.58
CA GLY A 238 13.81 -10.12 19.97
C GLY A 238 13.59 -10.73 18.57
N VAL A 239 12.53 -10.34 17.87
CA VAL A 239 12.28 -10.74 16.48
C VAL A 239 13.06 -9.84 15.55
N SER A 240 13.95 -10.42 14.74
CA SER A 240 14.70 -9.62 13.77
C SER A 240 13.79 -9.07 12.67
N TRP A 241 13.95 -7.80 12.34
CA TRP A 241 13.18 -7.18 11.25
C TRP A 241 14.08 -6.33 10.35
N ALA A 242 13.60 -5.99 9.17
CA ALA A 242 14.23 -5.01 8.29
C ALA A 242 13.19 -4.34 7.36
N TYR A 243 13.47 -3.08 7.05
CA TYR A 243 12.70 -2.28 6.10
C TYR A 243 13.64 -1.91 4.94
N TYR A 244 13.46 -2.60 3.82
CA TYR A 244 14.26 -2.38 2.61
C TYR A 244 13.57 -1.34 1.75
N ALA A 245 14.16 -0.15 1.65
CA ALA A 245 13.60 0.98 0.91
C ALA A 245 14.70 1.74 0.16
N PRO A 246 14.38 2.59 -0.84
CA PRO A 246 15.31 3.54 -1.39
C PRO A 246 15.81 4.52 -0.32
N PRO A 247 17.03 5.09 -0.44
CA PRO A 247 17.55 6.01 0.56
C PRO A 247 16.82 7.37 0.51
N VAL A 248 16.50 7.92 1.67
CA VAL A 248 15.79 9.20 1.83
C VAL A 248 16.55 10.37 1.19
N ASP A 249 17.88 10.35 1.28
CA ASP A 249 18.79 11.37 0.74
C ASP A 249 19.29 11.06 -0.68
N GLY A 250 18.79 9.97 -1.28
CA GLY A 250 19.22 9.50 -2.58
C GLY A 250 18.61 10.24 -3.77
N TRP A 251 19.07 9.88 -4.97
CA TRP A 251 18.52 10.37 -6.24
C TRP A 251 17.18 9.72 -6.61
N ASP A 252 16.88 8.58 -6.03
CA ASP A 252 15.59 7.93 -6.19
C ASP A 252 14.58 8.56 -5.24
N LEU A 253 13.59 9.21 -5.80
CA LEU A 253 12.61 9.95 -5.01
C LEU A 253 11.63 9.03 -4.27
N GLY A 254 11.51 7.75 -4.64
CA GLY A 254 10.77 6.76 -3.86
C GLY A 254 11.23 6.69 -2.40
N GLY A 255 12.51 6.89 -2.13
CA GLY A 255 13.02 6.99 -0.74
C GLY A 255 12.53 8.20 0.03
N LYS A 256 12.21 9.29 -0.65
CA LYS A 256 11.71 10.52 -0.02
C LYS A 256 10.22 10.46 0.32
N VAL A 257 9.48 9.58 -0.32
CA VAL A 257 8.03 9.50 -0.20
C VAL A 257 7.56 8.19 0.44
N TRP A 258 8.21 7.06 0.19
CA TRP A 258 7.77 5.73 0.67
C TRP A 258 8.63 5.12 1.78
N SER A 259 9.64 5.85 2.29
CA SER A 259 10.48 5.38 3.41
C SER A 259 9.80 5.69 4.75
N GLU A 260 8.68 5.04 5.03
CA GLU A 260 7.74 5.42 6.09
C GLU A 260 8.32 5.41 7.50
N PHE A 261 9.33 4.58 7.80
CA PHE A 261 10.02 4.68 9.10
C PHE A 261 10.79 5.99 9.30
N ASP A 262 10.97 6.81 8.25
CA ASP A 262 11.42 8.19 8.40
C ASP A 262 10.40 9.05 9.16
N ALA A 263 9.11 8.74 9.07
CA ALA A 263 8.06 9.44 9.81
C ALA A 263 7.98 9.05 11.30
N ILE A 264 8.71 8.01 11.74
CA ILE A 264 8.69 7.53 13.12
C ILE A 264 9.96 7.98 13.85
N ALA A 265 9.83 9.03 14.67
CA ALA A 265 10.95 9.68 15.34
C ALA A 265 11.84 8.71 16.15
N GLY A 266 11.22 7.74 16.83
CA GLY A 266 11.95 6.73 17.62
C GLY A 266 12.83 5.83 16.77
N VAL A 267 12.42 5.52 15.55
CA VAL A 267 13.20 4.75 14.58
C VAL A 267 14.21 5.66 13.89
N ARG A 268 13.75 6.79 13.32
CA ARG A 268 14.63 7.67 12.51
C ARG A 268 15.82 8.21 13.28
N HIS A 269 15.63 8.59 14.55
CA HIS A 269 16.69 9.10 15.42
C HIS A 269 17.28 8.05 16.36
N GLY A 270 16.79 6.81 16.29
CA GLY A 270 17.25 5.67 17.08
C GLY A 270 18.31 4.82 16.39
N SER A 271 18.75 3.77 17.08
CA SER A 271 19.69 2.78 16.54
C SER A 271 19.10 1.93 15.39
N ASP A 272 17.78 1.80 15.36
CA ASP A 272 17.07 0.94 14.42
C ASP A 272 17.21 1.45 12.99
N TRP A 273 17.28 2.78 12.81
CA TRP A 273 17.49 3.37 11.48
C TRP A 273 18.75 2.82 10.81
N SER A 274 19.86 2.81 11.50
CA SER A 274 21.12 2.32 10.91
C SER A 274 21.25 0.80 10.88
N ARG A 275 20.48 0.09 11.70
CA ARG A 275 20.55 -1.37 11.84
C ARG A 275 19.55 -2.10 10.90
N ASP A 276 18.35 -1.57 10.79
CA ASP A 276 17.19 -2.30 10.23
C ASP A 276 16.51 -1.59 9.06
N VAL A 277 16.73 -0.27 8.86
CA VAL A 277 16.33 0.42 7.62
C VAL A 277 17.46 0.32 6.61
N ILE A 278 17.26 -0.47 5.58
CA ILE A 278 18.33 -0.92 4.66
C ILE A 278 18.08 -0.37 3.26
N SER A 279 19.06 0.33 2.72
CA SER A 279 19.04 0.87 1.36
C SER A 279 20.22 0.37 0.53
N PRO A 280 20.10 0.24 -0.80
CA PRO A 280 18.86 0.28 -1.59
C PRO A 280 18.03 -1.02 -1.43
N PRO A 281 16.75 -1.06 -1.87
CA PRO A 281 15.88 -2.23 -1.69
C PRO A 281 16.40 -3.52 -2.30
N GLY A 282 17.24 -3.45 -3.33
CA GLY A 282 17.93 -4.60 -3.92
C GLY A 282 18.83 -5.37 -2.96
N ARG A 283 19.19 -4.78 -1.81
CA ARG A 283 19.91 -5.45 -0.71
C ARG A 283 19.13 -6.65 -0.17
N PHE A 284 17.80 -6.63 -0.22
CA PHE A 284 17.00 -7.80 0.13
C PHE A 284 17.42 -9.06 -0.64
N LEU A 285 17.63 -8.95 -1.94
CA LEU A 285 18.06 -10.08 -2.78
C LEU A 285 19.44 -10.61 -2.36
N GLN A 286 20.35 -9.70 -1.94
CA GLN A 286 21.68 -10.08 -1.46
C GLN A 286 21.60 -10.75 -0.09
N ASP A 287 20.79 -10.25 0.81
CA ASP A 287 20.64 -10.79 2.17
C ASP A 287 20.00 -12.17 2.16
N VAL A 288 18.99 -12.41 1.33
CA VAL A 288 18.40 -13.73 1.14
C VAL A 288 19.47 -14.72 0.63
N ALA A 289 20.27 -14.33 -0.37
CA ALA A 289 21.31 -15.19 -0.93
C ALA A 289 22.44 -15.49 0.06
N ALA A 290 22.71 -14.57 0.96
CA ALA A 290 23.73 -14.71 2.00
C ALA A 290 23.23 -15.41 3.28
N GLY A 291 21.98 -15.90 3.29
CA GLY A 291 21.41 -16.57 4.45
C GLY A 291 21.07 -15.61 5.61
N ARG A 292 20.66 -14.36 5.30
CA ARG A 292 20.38 -13.32 6.30
C ARG A 292 18.92 -12.79 6.22
N LEU A 293 17.98 -13.60 5.72
CA LEU A 293 16.57 -13.21 5.74
C LEU A 293 16.11 -12.97 7.19
N ARG A 294 15.52 -11.81 7.44
CA ARG A 294 14.99 -11.44 8.75
C ARG A 294 13.70 -12.18 9.08
N GLY A 295 13.30 -12.16 10.36
CA GLY A 295 11.98 -12.65 10.78
C GLY A 295 10.86 -11.91 10.07
N VAL A 296 10.92 -10.57 10.04
CA VAL A 296 10.00 -9.76 9.24
C VAL A 296 10.78 -8.84 8.31
N SER A 297 10.33 -8.73 7.07
CA SER A 297 10.92 -7.84 6.07
C SER A 297 9.82 -7.09 5.32
N TRP A 298 9.88 -5.75 5.32
CA TRP A 298 9.17 -4.95 4.32
C TRP A 298 10.11 -4.70 3.15
N VAL A 299 9.60 -4.79 1.94
CA VAL A 299 10.36 -4.51 0.72
C VAL A 299 9.59 -3.49 -0.09
N ILE A 300 10.07 -2.25 -0.04
CA ILE A 300 9.50 -1.09 -0.70
C ILE A 300 10.24 -0.88 -2.02
N PRO A 301 9.58 -0.66 -3.14
CA PRO A 301 10.25 -0.49 -4.42
C PRO A 301 10.97 0.85 -4.52
N ASP A 302 11.89 0.96 -5.46
CA ASP A 302 12.25 2.26 -6.04
C ASP A 302 11.20 2.67 -7.07
N ALA A 303 11.20 3.95 -7.46
CA ALA A 303 10.21 4.51 -8.36
C ALA A 303 10.08 3.70 -9.67
N ALA A 304 11.20 3.25 -10.25
CA ALA A 304 11.19 2.51 -11.51
C ALA A 304 10.56 1.12 -11.39
N ASN A 305 10.56 0.51 -10.20
CA ASN A 305 10.09 -0.85 -9.96
C ASN A 305 8.73 -0.90 -9.22
N SER A 306 8.06 0.24 -9.08
CA SER A 306 6.90 0.39 -8.19
C SER A 306 5.54 0.03 -8.81
N ASP A 307 5.39 -0.05 -10.10
CA ASP A 307 4.10 -0.06 -10.83
C ASP A 307 3.35 1.28 -10.82
N HIS A 308 3.83 2.31 -10.11
CA HIS A 308 3.18 3.61 -10.06
C HIS A 308 2.93 4.16 -11.47
N SER A 309 1.72 4.64 -11.71
CA SER A 309 1.38 5.32 -12.97
C SER A 309 2.20 6.61 -13.08
N GLY A 310 2.55 7.01 -14.28
CA GLY A 310 3.46 8.15 -14.48
C GLY A 310 4.92 7.76 -14.64
N PHE A 311 5.37 6.61 -14.14
CA PHE A 311 6.70 6.09 -14.44
C PHE A 311 6.69 5.22 -15.70
N SER A 312 7.66 5.45 -16.59
CA SER A 312 7.79 4.71 -17.84
C SER A 312 8.57 3.41 -17.65
N SER A 313 8.16 2.57 -16.71
CA SER A 313 8.81 1.29 -16.44
C SER A 313 7.82 0.12 -16.51
N ASP A 314 8.30 -1.04 -16.96
CA ASP A 314 7.57 -2.31 -16.94
C ASP A 314 8.28 -3.35 -16.06
N THR A 315 9.14 -2.89 -15.16
CA THR A 315 10.01 -3.75 -14.36
C THR A 315 9.33 -4.28 -13.09
N GLY A 316 8.32 -3.60 -12.56
CA GLY A 316 7.64 -3.94 -11.30
C GLY A 316 7.24 -5.42 -11.18
N PRO A 317 6.50 -6.02 -12.15
CA PRO A 317 6.13 -7.42 -12.09
C PRO A 317 7.32 -8.38 -12.02
N SER A 318 8.44 -8.04 -12.69
CA SER A 318 9.67 -8.84 -12.63
C SER A 318 10.46 -8.59 -11.35
N TRP A 319 10.43 -7.39 -10.79
CA TRP A 319 11.00 -7.05 -9.49
C TRP A 319 10.38 -7.89 -8.38
N VAL A 320 9.05 -7.86 -8.27
CA VAL A 320 8.31 -8.67 -7.30
C VAL A 320 8.61 -10.16 -7.49
N ALA A 321 8.56 -10.65 -8.73
CA ALA A 321 8.88 -12.04 -9.01
C ALA A 321 10.34 -12.39 -8.66
N GLY A 322 11.27 -11.44 -8.80
CA GLY A 322 12.67 -11.59 -8.38
C GLY A 322 12.80 -11.83 -6.87
N ILE A 323 12.05 -11.08 -6.07
CA ILE A 323 11.96 -11.24 -4.61
C ILE A 323 11.43 -12.64 -4.27
N ILE A 324 10.30 -13.02 -4.87
CA ILE A 324 9.66 -14.31 -4.62
C ILE A 324 10.56 -15.48 -5.05
N ASN A 325 11.22 -15.38 -6.21
CA ASN A 325 12.17 -16.38 -6.68
C ASN A 325 13.38 -16.50 -5.76
N ALA A 326 13.89 -15.37 -5.23
CA ALA A 326 15.01 -15.40 -4.30
C ALA A 326 14.67 -16.19 -3.02
N VAL A 327 13.52 -15.90 -2.41
CA VAL A 327 13.06 -16.62 -1.22
C VAL A 327 12.70 -18.07 -1.55
N GLY A 328 11.95 -18.28 -2.62
CA GLY A 328 11.45 -19.59 -3.03
C GLY A 328 12.54 -20.61 -3.38
N GLN A 329 13.69 -20.13 -3.85
CA GLN A 329 14.86 -20.94 -4.18
C GLN A 329 15.86 -21.06 -3.02
N SER A 330 15.59 -20.42 -1.88
CA SER A 330 16.43 -20.44 -0.69
C SER A 330 16.01 -21.53 0.31
N ALA A 331 16.83 -21.72 1.34
CA ALA A 331 16.50 -22.59 2.47
C ALA A 331 15.31 -22.07 3.30
N TYR A 332 14.95 -20.79 3.15
CA TYR A 332 13.87 -20.15 3.91
C TYR A 332 12.48 -20.50 3.42
N TRP A 333 12.35 -21.00 2.16
CA TRP A 333 11.05 -21.26 1.54
C TRP A 333 10.07 -21.99 2.45
N ASN A 334 10.53 -23.06 3.09
CA ASN A 334 9.66 -23.95 3.87
C ASN A 334 9.07 -23.33 5.14
N SER A 335 9.47 -22.11 5.50
CA SER A 335 9.00 -21.40 6.69
C SER A 335 8.64 -19.95 6.42
N THR A 336 8.46 -19.56 5.17
CA THR A 336 8.17 -18.17 4.78
C THR A 336 6.74 -17.99 4.28
N ALA A 337 6.13 -16.89 4.70
CA ALA A 337 4.95 -16.29 4.09
C ALA A 337 5.36 -14.97 3.43
N ILE A 338 4.94 -14.76 2.18
CA ILE A 338 5.15 -13.52 1.44
C ILE A 338 3.77 -12.95 1.12
N VAL A 339 3.56 -11.68 1.45
CA VAL A 339 2.38 -10.92 1.09
C VAL A 339 2.81 -9.86 0.10
N VAL A 340 2.24 -9.88 -1.10
CA VAL A 340 2.42 -8.84 -2.12
C VAL A 340 1.13 -8.06 -2.17
N LEU A 341 1.20 -6.76 -1.95
CA LEU A 341 0.05 -5.86 -1.97
C LEU A 341 0.43 -4.52 -2.59
N TRP A 342 -0.58 -3.75 -2.97
CA TRP A 342 -0.44 -2.37 -3.41
C TRP A 342 -0.92 -1.46 -2.29
N ASP A 343 -0.29 -0.31 -2.15
CA ASP A 343 -0.56 0.65 -1.07
C ASP A 343 -1.93 1.31 -1.23
N ASP A 344 -2.24 1.81 -2.42
CA ASP A 344 -3.53 2.39 -2.77
C ASP A 344 -3.95 2.07 -4.21
N TRP A 345 -5.09 2.64 -4.67
CA TRP A 345 -5.73 2.34 -5.96
C TRP A 345 -5.22 3.18 -7.14
N GLY A 346 -4.44 4.26 -6.90
CA GLY A 346 -3.88 5.13 -7.93
C GLY A 346 -4.91 5.84 -8.81
N GLY A 347 -6.10 6.15 -8.28
CA GLY A 347 -7.18 6.79 -9.05
C GLY A 347 -7.85 5.87 -10.09
N PHE A 348 -7.47 4.59 -10.17
CA PHE A 348 -8.06 3.63 -11.11
C PHE A 348 -9.34 3.02 -10.59
N PHE A 349 -10.31 2.88 -11.49
CA PHE A 349 -11.63 2.32 -11.19
C PHE A 349 -11.56 0.97 -10.48
N ASP A 350 -12.33 0.84 -9.42
CA ASP A 350 -12.74 -0.44 -8.84
C ASP A 350 -14.26 -0.49 -8.71
N SER A 351 -14.81 -1.71 -8.75
CA SER A 351 -16.26 -1.93 -8.75
C SER A 351 -16.84 -2.28 -7.38
N VAL A 352 -15.99 -2.46 -6.38
CA VAL A 352 -16.42 -2.90 -5.03
C VAL A 352 -16.29 -1.73 -4.07
N PRO A 353 -17.40 -1.24 -3.49
CA PRO A 353 -17.35 -0.14 -2.55
C PRO A 353 -16.52 -0.51 -1.31
N PRO A 354 -15.58 0.33 -0.89
CA PRO A 354 -14.82 0.09 0.33
C PRO A 354 -15.71 0.17 1.57
N PRO A 355 -15.56 -0.79 2.51
CA PRO A 355 -16.31 -0.79 3.75
C PRO A 355 -16.00 0.44 4.62
N GLN A 356 -17.02 1.06 5.17
CA GLN A 356 -16.90 2.26 5.99
C GLN A 356 -16.98 1.89 7.48
N LEU A 357 -15.85 1.41 8.06
CA LEU A 357 -15.80 0.85 9.40
C LEU A 357 -15.65 1.90 10.51
N ASP A 358 -15.02 3.01 10.19
CA ASP A 358 -14.87 4.19 11.05
C ASP A 358 -14.89 5.46 10.20
N PHE A 359 -14.59 6.62 10.78
CA PHE A 359 -14.66 7.90 10.05
C PHE A 359 -13.60 8.02 8.94
N ARG A 360 -12.51 7.24 8.99
CA ARG A 360 -11.49 7.19 7.93
C ARG A 360 -11.99 6.40 6.71
N GLY A 361 -12.90 5.45 6.90
CA GLY A 361 -13.28 4.46 5.90
C GLY A 361 -12.20 3.42 5.68
N LEU A 362 -12.43 2.46 4.80
CA LEU A 362 -11.36 1.73 4.12
C LEU A 362 -11.16 2.36 2.75
N GLY A 363 -9.93 2.31 2.23
CA GLY A 363 -9.61 2.78 0.89
C GLY A 363 -10.16 1.87 -0.20
N GLU A 364 -10.09 2.31 -1.43
CA GLU A 364 -10.48 1.54 -2.61
C GLU A 364 -9.67 0.24 -2.68
N ARG A 365 -10.31 -0.80 -3.17
CA ARG A 365 -9.77 -2.14 -3.15
C ARG A 365 -8.49 -2.27 -3.97
N VAL A 366 -7.46 -2.85 -3.35
CA VAL A 366 -6.16 -3.12 -3.95
C VAL A 366 -5.92 -4.63 -4.13
N PRO A 367 -5.02 -5.05 -5.04
CA PRO A 367 -4.65 -6.45 -5.14
C PRO A 367 -3.86 -6.91 -3.91
N CYS A 368 -4.03 -8.20 -3.56
CA CYS A 368 -3.16 -8.85 -2.58
C CYS A 368 -2.94 -10.31 -2.94
N ILE A 369 -1.68 -10.72 -3.00
CA ILE A 369 -1.28 -12.11 -3.31
C ILE A 369 -0.54 -12.69 -2.11
N ILE A 370 -1.04 -13.80 -1.58
CA ILE A 370 -0.47 -14.46 -0.41
C ILE A 370 0.27 -15.72 -0.87
N ILE A 371 1.58 -15.73 -0.71
CA ILE A 371 2.51 -16.73 -1.25
C ILE A 371 3.24 -17.44 -0.13
N SER A 372 3.13 -18.75 -0.10
CA SER A 372 3.80 -19.61 0.89
C SER A 372 3.79 -21.05 0.40
N PRO A 373 4.68 -21.91 0.88
CA PRO A 373 4.53 -23.36 0.65
C PRO A 373 3.23 -23.91 1.26
N TYR A 374 2.63 -23.19 2.20
CA TYR A 374 1.37 -23.54 2.88
C TYR A 374 0.16 -22.77 2.36
N ALA A 375 0.33 -21.78 1.50
CA ALA A 375 -0.81 -21.05 0.94
C ALA A 375 -1.70 -21.96 0.10
N ARG A 376 -3.01 -21.80 0.13
CA ARG A 376 -3.96 -22.53 -0.70
C ARG A 376 -3.67 -22.28 -2.17
N SER A 377 -3.63 -23.35 -2.97
CA SER A 377 -3.26 -23.26 -4.39
C SER A 377 -4.46 -22.85 -5.25
N GLY A 378 -4.27 -21.80 -6.08
CA GLY A 378 -5.30 -21.33 -7.00
C GLY A 378 -6.59 -20.91 -6.29
N TYR A 379 -6.46 -20.47 -5.06
CA TYR A 379 -7.58 -20.07 -4.23
C TYR A 379 -7.81 -18.56 -4.35
N VAL A 380 -9.04 -18.14 -4.54
CA VAL A 380 -9.44 -16.74 -4.42
C VAL A 380 -10.13 -16.57 -3.06
N SER A 381 -9.52 -15.77 -2.19
CA SER A 381 -10.12 -15.41 -0.90
C SER A 381 -11.05 -14.22 -1.10
N HIS A 382 -12.30 -14.38 -0.67
CA HIS A 382 -13.30 -13.32 -0.60
C HIS A 382 -13.44 -12.78 0.84
N THR A 383 -12.47 -13.04 1.68
CA THR A 383 -12.41 -12.49 3.02
C THR A 383 -12.05 -11.01 2.94
N ARG A 384 -12.81 -10.19 3.65
CA ARG A 384 -12.49 -8.78 3.78
C ARG A 384 -11.23 -8.62 4.61
N TYR A 385 -10.16 -8.22 3.98
CA TYR A 385 -8.91 -7.85 4.62
C TYR A 385 -8.71 -6.33 4.58
N GLU A 386 -7.94 -5.85 5.53
CA GLU A 386 -7.33 -4.53 5.53
C GLU A 386 -5.84 -4.65 5.91
N PHE A 387 -5.06 -3.59 5.88
CA PHE A 387 -3.62 -3.70 6.17
C PHE A 387 -3.34 -4.22 7.58
N GLY A 388 -4.20 -3.90 8.55
CA GLY A 388 -4.18 -4.54 9.86
C GLY A 388 -4.29 -6.07 9.84
N SER A 389 -4.82 -6.67 8.76
CA SER A 389 -4.86 -8.12 8.58
C SER A 389 -3.46 -8.73 8.39
N VAL A 390 -2.57 -7.99 7.73
CA VAL A 390 -1.17 -8.39 7.51
C VAL A 390 -0.38 -8.27 8.80
N LEU A 391 -0.60 -7.18 9.54
CA LEU A 391 0.03 -6.96 10.85
C LEU A 391 -0.39 -8.05 11.85
N LYS A 392 -1.69 -8.32 11.94
CA LYS A 392 -2.22 -9.41 12.76
C LYS A 392 -1.62 -10.76 12.42
N PHE A 393 -1.43 -11.05 11.15
CA PHE A 393 -0.77 -12.29 10.73
C PHE A 393 0.69 -12.35 11.19
N ALA A 394 1.42 -11.23 11.15
CA ALA A 394 2.79 -11.17 11.67
C ALA A 394 2.80 -11.36 13.20
N GLU A 395 1.87 -10.78 13.92
CA GLU A 395 1.68 -11.01 15.36
C GLU A 395 1.43 -12.49 15.66
N GLU A 396 0.55 -13.14 14.91
CA GLU A 396 0.28 -14.58 15.03
C GLU A 396 1.54 -15.44 14.72
N ALA A 397 2.32 -15.06 13.70
CA ALA A 397 3.52 -15.79 13.30
C ALA A 397 4.60 -15.76 14.38
N PHE A 398 4.69 -14.69 15.14
CA PHE A 398 5.71 -14.53 16.19
C PHE A 398 5.14 -14.59 17.62
N ALA A 399 3.86 -14.93 17.77
CA ALA A 399 3.16 -15.01 19.05
C ALA A 399 3.27 -13.70 19.87
N LEU A 400 3.10 -12.57 19.20
CA LEU A 400 3.18 -11.22 19.75
C LEU A 400 1.82 -10.75 20.27
N PRO A 401 1.78 -9.81 21.23
CA PRO A 401 0.55 -9.06 21.50
C PRO A 401 0.13 -8.23 20.29
N GLN A 402 -1.13 -7.87 20.19
CA GLN A 402 -1.62 -6.98 19.14
C GLN A 402 -1.19 -5.53 19.42
N LEU A 403 -0.86 -4.77 18.38
CA LEU A 403 -0.64 -3.32 18.49
C LEU A 403 -1.83 -2.62 19.16
N ALA A 404 -3.04 -3.03 18.83
CA ALA A 404 -4.27 -2.53 19.44
C ALA A 404 -4.31 -2.64 20.97
N THR A 405 -3.54 -3.55 21.57
CA THR A 405 -3.48 -3.75 23.02
C THR A 405 -2.31 -3.06 23.71
N VAL A 406 -1.26 -2.69 22.96
CA VAL A 406 -0.05 -2.09 23.53
C VAL A 406 0.16 -0.65 23.07
N GLY A 407 -0.44 -0.26 21.94
CA GLY A 407 -0.35 1.09 21.41
C GLY A 407 -1.08 2.11 22.28
N VAL A 408 -0.55 3.33 22.28
CA VAL A 408 -1.19 4.48 22.94
C VAL A 408 -2.06 5.20 21.92
N GLY A 409 -3.34 5.37 22.22
CA GLY A 409 -4.29 6.01 21.31
C GLY A 409 -5.37 5.04 20.83
N SER A 410 -5.92 5.33 19.66
CA SER A 410 -7.04 4.57 19.09
C SER A 410 -6.85 4.29 17.60
N GLY A 411 -7.73 3.47 17.05
CA GLY A 411 -7.79 3.22 15.61
C GLY A 411 -6.81 2.19 15.08
N TYR A 412 -6.10 1.47 15.95
CA TYR A 412 -5.29 0.33 15.55
C TYR A 412 -6.17 -0.77 14.97
N THR A 413 -5.85 -1.19 13.78
CA THR A 413 -6.75 -2.00 12.95
C THR A 413 -6.48 -3.49 13.02
N ASP A 414 -5.30 -3.91 13.48
CA ASP A 414 -4.96 -5.30 13.78
C ASP A 414 -5.96 -5.95 14.74
N GLY A 415 -6.49 -5.19 15.73
CA GLY A 415 -7.50 -5.67 16.67
C GLY A 415 -8.83 -6.04 16.03
N ARG A 416 -9.29 -5.29 15.01
CA ARG A 416 -10.56 -5.52 14.31
C ARG A 416 -10.43 -6.36 13.04
N ALA A 417 -9.26 -6.39 12.44
CA ALA A 417 -9.02 -7.03 11.16
C ALA A 417 -9.16 -8.56 11.23
N PHE A 418 -9.55 -9.18 10.13
CA PHE A 418 -9.47 -10.62 9.95
C PHE A 418 -8.04 -11.00 9.55
N SER A 419 -7.44 -11.99 10.19
CA SER A 419 -6.12 -12.46 9.81
C SER A 419 -6.13 -13.07 8.41
N ILE A 420 -5.08 -12.85 7.64
CA ILE A 420 -4.88 -13.53 6.35
C ILE A 420 -4.58 -15.03 6.50
N SER A 421 -4.56 -15.56 7.71
CA SER A 421 -4.23 -16.96 8.00
C SER A 421 -5.24 -17.96 7.42
N ASP A 422 -6.48 -17.56 7.08
CA ASP A 422 -7.43 -18.40 6.36
C ASP A 422 -6.99 -18.76 4.92
N ALA A 423 -6.05 -18.00 4.36
CA ALA A 423 -5.41 -18.31 3.08
C ALA A 423 -4.44 -19.52 3.16
N PHE A 424 -4.16 -20.05 4.36
CA PHE A 424 -3.19 -21.11 4.57
C PHE A 424 -3.85 -22.46 4.87
N ASP A 425 -3.18 -23.53 4.45
CA ASP A 425 -3.51 -24.91 4.81
C ASP A 425 -2.25 -25.61 5.34
N PHE A 426 -2.19 -25.76 6.66
CA PHE A 426 -1.09 -26.42 7.35
C PHE A 426 -1.28 -27.93 7.53
N LYS A 427 -2.33 -28.52 6.95
CA LYS A 427 -2.58 -29.97 7.04
C LYS A 427 -1.62 -30.78 6.16
N HIS A 428 -1.09 -30.13 5.14
CA HIS A 428 -0.13 -30.70 4.21
C HIS A 428 1.27 -30.17 4.48
N GLY A 429 2.28 -30.92 4.08
CA GLY A 429 3.68 -30.47 4.12
C GLY A 429 3.93 -29.30 3.16
N PRO A 430 5.09 -28.63 3.29
CA PRO A 430 5.43 -27.49 2.44
C PRO A 430 5.52 -27.90 0.96
N ARG A 431 4.82 -27.16 0.10
CA ARG A 431 4.88 -27.37 -1.34
C ARG A 431 6.23 -26.94 -1.90
N ARG A 432 6.76 -27.74 -2.83
CA ARG A 432 7.99 -27.38 -3.56
C ARG A 432 7.77 -26.08 -4.34
N PHE A 433 8.76 -25.21 -4.30
CA PHE A 433 8.74 -23.97 -5.06
C PHE A 433 8.90 -24.26 -6.56
N ALA A 434 8.12 -23.53 -7.37
CA ALA A 434 8.28 -23.48 -8.81
C ALA A 434 8.56 -22.01 -9.21
N PRO A 435 9.70 -21.71 -9.87
CA PRO A 435 10.06 -20.33 -10.20
C PRO A 435 8.99 -19.60 -11.02
N ILE A 436 8.83 -18.34 -10.73
CA ILE A 436 7.99 -17.42 -11.52
C ILE A 436 8.81 -16.95 -12.72
N VAL A 437 8.24 -17.05 -13.91
CA VAL A 437 8.90 -16.59 -15.14
C VAL A 437 8.89 -15.06 -15.17
N THR A 438 10.05 -14.45 -15.42
CA THR A 438 10.25 -13.01 -15.43
C THR A 438 10.87 -12.54 -16.74
N LYS A 439 10.59 -11.29 -17.11
CA LYS A 439 11.26 -10.62 -18.23
C LYS A 439 12.68 -10.15 -17.83
N TYR A 440 12.83 -9.63 -16.62
CA TYR A 440 14.09 -9.12 -16.08
C TYR A 440 14.61 -10.06 -14.99
N SER A 441 15.92 -10.33 -15.02
CA SER A 441 16.58 -11.24 -14.09
C SER A 441 16.95 -10.57 -12.77
N ARG A 442 17.25 -11.39 -11.75
CA ARG A 442 17.83 -10.89 -10.50
C ARG A 442 19.10 -10.06 -10.73
N ALA A 443 19.97 -10.45 -11.66
CA ALA A 443 21.19 -9.72 -11.97
C ALA A 443 20.91 -8.32 -12.53
N TYR A 444 19.81 -8.16 -13.28
CA TYR A 444 19.36 -6.87 -13.76
C TYR A 444 19.11 -5.92 -12.59
N PHE A 445 18.29 -6.33 -11.61
CA PHE A 445 17.95 -5.49 -10.45
C PHE A 445 19.15 -5.18 -9.55
N LEU A 446 20.10 -6.11 -9.40
CA LEU A 446 21.32 -5.88 -8.64
C LEU A 446 22.29 -4.89 -9.32
N ALA A 447 22.18 -4.73 -10.63
CA ALA A 447 22.98 -3.79 -11.43
C ALA A 447 22.25 -2.49 -11.78
N GLN A 448 20.93 -2.43 -11.49
CA GLN A 448 20.10 -1.26 -11.80
C GLN A 448 20.56 -0.05 -10.99
N ARG A 449 20.65 1.09 -11.66
CA ARG A 449 20.89 2.38 -11.01
C ARG A 449 19.57 3.00 -10.62
N PRO A 450 19.52 3.83 -9.56
CA PRO A 450 18.34 4.62 -9.22
C PRO A 450 17.83 5.40 -10.44
N SER A 451 16.52 5.49 -10.59
CA SER A 451 15.88 6.10 -11.78
C SER A 451 16.14 7.60 -11.89
N GLY A 452 16.37 8.29 -10.78
CA GLY A 452 16.53 9.75 -10.73
C GLY A 452 15.26 10.51 -11.14
N GLN A 453 14.13 9.83 -11.25
CA GLN A 453 12.84 10.46 -11.56
C GLN A 453 12.07 10.72 -10.26
N PRO A 454 11.41 11.88 -10.16
CA PRO A 454 10.51 12.15 -9.04
C PRO A 454 9.31 11.21 -9.11
N PRO A 455 8.85 10.68 -7.98
CA PRO A 455 7.49 10.19 -7.90
C PRO A 455 6.55 11.37 -8.15
N ASP A 456 5.46 11.12 -8.81
CA ASP A 456 4.40 12.10 -9.02
C ASP A 456 3.21 11.74 -8.14
N ASP A 457 3.49 11.58 -6.85
CA ASP A 457 2.48 11.36 -5.80
C ASP A 457 1.83 12.70 -5.43
N ARG A 458 0.90 13.15 -6.25
CA ARG A 458 0.13 14.37 -6.00
C ARG A 458 -1.35 14.07 -5.84
#